data_994b01188fefcca5df37610e392a3239
#
_entry.id   994b01188fefcca5df37610e392a3239
#
_cell.length_a   1.000
_cell.length_b   1.000
_cell.length_c   1.000
_cell.angle_alpha   90.00
_cell.angle_beta   90.00
_cell.angle_gamma   90.00
#
_symmetry.space_group_name_H-M   'P 1'
#
loop_
_entity.id
_entity.type
_entity.pdbx_description
1 polymer ?
#
loop_
_entity_poly.entity_id
_entity_poly.type
_entity_poly.pdbx_seq_one_letter_code
_entity_poly.pdbx_strand_id
1 'polypeptide(L)'
;MGNQNVTIVGAGPSGLTLAWWLVEDGVPVTVLEREPAIPRDMRASTFHPATLDLLKASGLASTLIDRGTVVSQWQYLVHETGERAIFDMACLSDATAYPF
;
A
#
# COMPACT_ATOMS: atom_id res chain seq x y z
N MET A 1 10.19 -20.92 26.38
CA MET A 1 9.11 -20.36 25.55
C MET A 1 9.25 -20.95 24.17
N GLY A 2 8.23 -21.65 23.68
CA GLY A 2 8.28 -22.26 22.36
C GLY A 2 8.44 -21.20 21.29
N ASN A 3 9.27 -21.49 20.31
CA ASN A 3 9.48 -20.67 19.12
C ASN A 3 8.15 -20.67 18.32
N GLN A 4 7.27 -19.70 18.61
CA GLN A 4 5.98 -19.59 17.92
C GLN A 4 6.27 -19.07 16.51
N ASN A 5 6.17 -19.96 15.53
CA ASN A 5 6.25 -19.61 14.12
C ASN A 5 4.86 -19.23 13.62
N VAL A 6 4.72 -18.07 13.02
CA VAL A 6 3.47 -17.63 12.38
C VAL A 6 3.46 -18.08 10.93
N THR A 7 2.40 -18.79 10.55
CA THR A 7 2.19 -19.19 9.16
C THR A 7 1.18 -18.26 8.49
N ILE A 8 1.60 -17.62 7.41
CA ILE A 8 0.76 -16.73 6.58
C ILE A 8 0.44 -17.44 5.27
N VAL A 9 -0.81 -17.52 4.93
CA VAL A 9 -1.28 -18.11 3.67
C VAL A 9 -1.62 -17.00 2.69
N GLY A 10 -0.85 -16.92 1.61
CA GLY A 10 -0.93 -15.89 0.59
C GLY A 10 0.20 -14.87 0.68
N ALA A 11 0.99 -14.73 -0.40
CA ALA A 11 2.05 -13.74 -0.55
C ALA A 11 1.60 -12.49 -1.33
N GLY A 12 0.34 -12.11 -1.19
CA GLY A 12 -0.17 -10.84 -1.67
C GLY A 12 0.31 -9.66 -0.81
N PRO A 13 -0.05 -8.42 -1.17
CA PRO A 13 0.40 -7.22 -0.45
C PRO A 13 0.15 -7.28 1.06
N SER A 14 -1.03 -7.72 1.47
CA SER A 14 -1.39 -7.82 2.90
C SER A 14 -0.55 -8.88 3.63
N GLY A 15 -0.39 -10.07 3.03
CA GLY A 15 0.38 -11.17 3.63
C GLY A 15 1.86 -10.81 3.74
N LEU A 16 2.44 -10.19 2.71
CA LEU A 16 3.84 -9.76 2.73
C LEU A 16 4.08 -8.60 3.69
N THR A 17 3.16 -7.65 3.81
CA THR A 17 3.25 -6.56 4.78
C THR A 17 3.21 -7.10 6.22
N LEU A 18 2.29 -8.02 6.50
CA LEU A 18 2.24 -8.69 7.80
C LEU A 18 3.51 -9.47 8.10
N ALA A 19 4.02 -10.23 7.12
CA ALA A 19 5.27 -10.97 7.26
C ALA A 19 6.44 -10.03 7.58
N TRP A 20 6.53 -8.91 6.88
CA TRP A 20 7.56 -7.90 7.11
C TRP A 20 7.54 -7.40 8.57
N TRP A 21 6.38 -6.94 9.04
CA TRP A 21 6.25 -6.42 10.41
C TRP A 21 6.58 -7.46 11.48
N LEU A 22 6.10 -8.70 11.30
CA LEU A 22 6.41 -9.77 12.26
C LEU A 22 7.92 -10.09 12.31
N VAL A 23 8.59 -10.08 11.16
CA VAL A 23 10.04 -10.29 11.08
C VAL A 23 10.80 -9.13 11.74
N GLU A 24 10.39 -7.89 11.53
CA GLU A 24 10.96 -6.72 12.21
C GLU A 24 10.82 -6.82 13.74
N ASP A 25 9.71 -7.39 14.22
CA ASP A 25 9.47 -7.66 15.64
C ASP A 25 10.15 -8.95 16.15
N GLY A 26 10.97 -9.61 15.31
CA GLY A 26 11.71 -10.81 15.68
C GLY A 26 10.86 -12.08 15.75
N VAL A 27 9.65 -12.06 15.18
CA VAL A 27 8.75 -13.22 15.12
C VAL A 27 9.07 -14.07 13.88
N PRO A 28 9.40 -15.37 14.03
CA PRO A 28 9.60 -16.26 12.89
C PRO A 28 8.33 -16.42 12.06
N VAL A 29 8.46 -16.30 10.74
CA VAL A 29 7.33 -16.35 9.81
C VAL A 29 7.58 -17.37 8.70
N THR A 30 6.54 -18.11 8.35
CA THR A 30 6.48 -18.92 7.13
C THR A 30 5.36 -18.39 6.24
N VAL A 31 5.70 -18.03 5.00
CA VAL A 31 4.71 -17.59 4.01
C VAL A 31 4.48 -18.71 3.01
N LEU A 32 3.21 -19.09 2.82
CA LEU A 32 2.78 -20.09 1.85
C LEU A 32 2.06 -19.38 0.71
N GLU A 33 2.53 -19.58 -0.51
CA GLU A 33 1.91 -19.02 -1.72
C GLU A 33 1.62 -20.16 -2.72
N ARG A 34 0.44 -20.12 -3.30
CA ARG A 34 -0.01 -21.13 -4.26
C ARG A 34 0.49 -20.83 -5.68
N GLU A 35 0.53 -19.55 -6.03
CA GLU A 35 0.90 -19.13 -7.38
C GLU A 35 2.43 -19.17 -7.57
N PRO A 36 2.93 -19.76 -8.65
CA PRO A 36 4.38 -19.90 -8.88
C PRO A 36 5.07 -18.60 -9.29
N ALA A 37 4.31 -17.56 -9.62
CA ALA A 37 4.81 -16.26 -10.05
C ALA A 37 3.89 -15.13 -9.67
N ILE A 38 4.43 -13.91 -9.69
CA ILE A 38 3.63 -12.69 -9.43
C ILE A 38 2.61 -12.53 -10.57
N PRO A 39 1.30 -12.40 -10.26
CA PRO A 39 0.28 -12.11 -11.26
C PRO A 39 0.57 -10.81 -12.01
N ARG A 40 0.32 -10.82 -13.32
CA ARG A 40 0.52 -9.62 -14.16
C ARG A 40 -0.75 -8.80 -14.35
N ASP A 41 -1.88 -9.29 -13.87
CA ASP A 41 -3.14 -8.57 -13.90
C ASP A 41 -3.13 -7.42 -12.90
N MET A 42 -3.67 -6.28 -13.33
CA MET A 42 -3.80 -5.10 -12.47
C MET A 42 -4.99 -5.29 -11.54
N ARG A 43 -4.73 -5.45 -10.23
CA ARG A 43 -5.77 -5.60 -9.20
C ARG A 43 -5.99 -4.36 -8.37
N ALA A 44 -4.98 -3.50 -8.30
CA ALA A 44 -5.04 -2.21 -7.62
C ALA A 44 -4.07 -1.24 -8.31
N SER A 45 -4.39 0.04 -8.30
CA SER A 45 -3.59 1.07 -8.98
C SER A 45 -3.01 2.11 -8.05
N THR A 46 -3.54 2.26 -6.83
CA THR A 46 -3.21 3.38 -5.96
C THR A 46 -2.94 2.96 -4.54
N PHE A 47 -1.97 3.63 -3.92
CA PHE A 47 -1.77 3.63 -2.47
C PHE A 47 -2.30 4.96 -1.93
N HIS A 48 -3.22 4.87 -0.98
CA HIS A 48 -3.79 6.05 -0.35
C HIS A 48 -2.92 6.55 0.83
N PRO A 49 -3.04 7.82 1.23
CA PRO A 49 -2.27 8.42 2.32
C PRO A 49 -2.21 7.57 3.59
N ALA A 50 -3.35 7.05 4.06
CA ALA A 50 -3.39 6.22 5.27
C ALA A 50 -2.53 4.95 5.16
N THR A 51 -2.46 4.33 3.98
CA THR A 51 -1.61 3.17 3.75
C THR A 51 -0.13 3.57 3.76
N LEU A 52 0.22 4.69 3.15
CA LEU A 52 1.60 5.19 3.14
C LEU A 52 2.06 5.59 4.55
N ASP A 53 1.17 6.20 5.35
CA ASP A 53 1.45 6.51 6.76
C ASP A 53 1.74 5.24 7.58
N LEU A 54 0.98 4.17 7.38
CA LEU A 54 1.24 2.87 8.02
C LEU A 54 2.58 2.27 7.61
N LEU A 55 2.97 2.42 6.35
CA LEU A 55 4.21 1.86 5.80
C LEU A 55 5.44 2.75 6.03
N LYS A 56 5.27 3.95 6.61
CA LYS A 56 6.33 4.92 6.83
C LYS A 56 7.46 4.37 7.70
N ALA A 57 7.12 3.76 8.82
CA ALA A 57 8.09 3.28 9.80
C ALA A 57 9.00 2.16 9.25
N SER A 58 8.50 1.33 8.33
CA SER A 58 9.25 0.26 7.69
C SER A 58 10.12 0.71 6.51
N GLY A 59 10.04 2.00 6.10
CA GLY A 59 10.72 2.51 4.91
C GLY A 59 10.06 2.08 3.58
N LEU A 60 9.01 1.26 3.60
CA LEU A 60 8.31 0.82 2.37
C LEU A 60 7.62 1.98 1.66
N ALA A 61 7.09 2.97 2.41
CA ALA A 61 6.43 4.12 1.81
C ALA A 61 7.36 4.87 0.85
N SER A 62 8.59 5.17 1.26
CA SER A 62 9.56 5.86 0.39
C SER A 62 9.90 5.03 -0.86
N THR A 63 10.10 3.72 -0.70
CA THR A 63 10.37 2.82 -1.82
C THR A 63 9.23 2.78 -2.84
N LEU A 64 7.98 2.77 -2.37
CA LEU A 64 6.79 2.79 -3.23
C LEU A 64 6.66 4.11 -3.98
N ILE A 65 6.91 5.24 -3.30
CA ILE A 65 6.86 6.58 -3.89
C ILE A 65 7.94 6.74 -4.96
N ASP A 66 9.17 6.30 -4.69
CA ASP A 66 10.29 6.38 -5.63
C ASP A 66 10.05 5.58 -6.91
N ARG A 67 9.25 4.52 -6.83
CA ARG A 67 8.90 3.64 -7.97
C ARG A 67 7.56 3.97 -8.62
N GLY A 68 6.76 4.80 -7.98
CA GLY A 68 5.42 5.15 -8.41
C GLY A 68 5.34 6.52 -9.06
N THR A 69 4.09 6.94 -9.30
CA THR A 69 3.77 8.30 -9.74
C THR A 69 2.96 8.98 -8.66
N VAL A 70 3.42 10.15 -8.22
CA VAL A 70 2.67 10.97 -7.26
C VAL A 70 1.51 11.67 -7.98
N VAL A 71 0.29 11.48 -7.47
CA VAL A 71 -0.92 12.08 -8.00
C VAL A 71 -1.52 13.02 -6.96
N SER A 72 -1.30 14.32 -7.15
CA SER A 72 -1.73 15.37 -6.20
C SER A 72 -3.18 15.80 -6.38
N GLN A 73 -3.83 15.42 -7.47
CA GLN A 73 -5.22 15.82 -7.75
C GLN A 73 -6.01 14.64 -8.33
N TRP A 74 -7.26 14.54 -7.90
CA TRP A 74 -8.25 13.63 -8.46
C TRP A 74 -9.35 14.43 -9.14
N GLN A 75 -9.87 13.91 -10.23
CA GLN A 75 -11.02 14.51 -10.90
C GLN A 75 -12.07 13.46 -11.25
N TYR A 76 -13.32 13.88 -11.13
CA TYR A 76 -14.46 13.19 -11.70
C TYR A 76 -14.97 14.01 -12.88
N LEU A 77 -15.18 13.37 -14.00
CA LEU A 77 -15.71 13.98 -15.22
C LEU A 77 -17.03 13.31 -15.59
N VAL A 78 -18.08 14.09 -15.70
CA VAL A 78 -19.36 13.66 -16.27
C VAL A 78 -19.30 13.87 -17.79
N HIS A 79 -19.14 12.79 -18.53
CA HIS A 79 -18.93 12.86 -19.98
C HIS A 79 -20.07 13.52 -20.75
N GLU A 80 -21.32 13.35 -20.28
CA GLU A 80 -22.53 13.88 -20.95
C GLU A 80 -22.66 15.40 -20.83
N THR A 81 -22.26 15.95 -19.65
CA THR A 81 -22.41 17.39 -19.38
C THR A 81 -21.09 18.17 -19.47
N GLY A 82 -19.96 17.46 -19.41
CA GLY A 82 -18.63 18.07 -19.31
C GLY A 82 -18.31 18.64 -17.92
N GLU A 83 -19.19 18.46 -16.95
CA GLU A 83 -18.96 18.91 -15.58
C GLU A 83 -17.79 18.17 -14.94
N ARG A 84 -17.00 18.90 -14.15
CA ARG A 84 -15.84 18.35 -13.46
C ARG A 84 -15.89 18.70 -11.97
N ALA A 85 -15.57 17.72 -11.13
CA ALA A 85 -15.19 17.95 -9.74
C ALA A 85 -13.70 17.62 -9.57
N ILE A 86 -12.93 18.58 -9.07
CA ILE A 86 -11.49 18.43 -8.85
C ILE A 86 -11.24 18.43 -7.35
N PHE A 87 -10.47 17.45 -6.88
CA PHE A 87 -10.06 17.28 -5.50
C PHE A 87 -8.56 17.44 -5.43
N ASP A 88 -8.10 18.50 -4.78
CA ASP A 88 -6.68 18.71 -4.50
C ASP A 88 -6.34 18.01 -3.18
N MET A 89 -5.43 17.07 -3.24
CA MET A 89 -4.99 16.29 -2.08
C MET A 89 -4.22 17.13 -1.06
N ALA A 90 -3.76 18.33 -1.43
CA ALA A 90 -3.11 19.26 -0.51
C ALA A 90 -4.00 19.65 0.70
N CYS A 91 -5.33 19.50 0.59
CA CYS A 91 -6.25 19.66 1.73
C CYS A 91 -5.98 18.69 2.88
N LEU A 92 -5.21 17.62 2.66
CA LEU A 92 -4.84 16.63 3.68
C LEU A 92 -3.47 16.92 4.34
N SER A 93 -2.80 18.01 4.00
CA SER A 93 -1.44 18.31 4.46
C SER A 93 -1.28 18.35 5.98
N ASP A 94 -2.36 18.69 6.71
CA ASP A 94 -2.36 18.71 8.18
C ASP A 94 -2.63 17.30 8.79
N ALA A 95 -3.09 16.35 7.98
CA ALA A 95 -3.50 15.03 8.45
C ALA A 95 -2.52 13.91 8.09
N THR A 96 -1.68 14.10 7.07
CA THR A 96 -0.75 13.08 6.58
C THR A 96 0.53 13.69 6.04
N ALA A 97 1.62 12.91 6.09
CA ALA A 97 2.88 13.25 5.41
C ALA A 97 2.80 13.02 3.88
N TYR A 98 1.73 12.40 3.39
CA TYR A 98 1.56 11.98 1.99
C TYR A 98 0.25 12.51 1.39
N PRO A 99 0.10 13.83 1.21
CA PRO A 99 -1.14 14.45 0.71
C PRO A 99 -1.24 14.31 -0.83
N PHE A 100 -1.23 13.04 -1.32
CA PHE A 100 -1.28 12.69 -2.74
C PHE A 100 -1.79 11.26 -2.96
#